data_42b7e6d25fff50517df7434d39fcadad
#
_entry.id   42b7e6d25fff50517df7434d39fcadad
#
_cell.length_a   1.000
_cell.length_b   1.000
_cell.length_c   1.000
_cell.angle_alpha   90.00
_cell.angle_beta   90.00
_cell.angle_gamma   90.00
#
_symmetry.space_group_name_H-M   'P 1'
#
loop_
_entity.id
_entity.type
_entity.pdbx_description
1 polymer ?
#
loop_
_entity_poly.entity_id
_entity_poly.type
_entity_poly.pdbx_seq_one_letter_code
_entity_poly.pdbx_strand_id
1 'polypeptide(L)'
;EQANVAQCKGAEMAALLYSSGTTGRPKGIMLSHDNLRENAETLVQAWGFSASDRLLHMLPIYHVHGLFVGLGCVLMCGASMVWHSRFSDKAAIAAMQDCTVMMGVPTYYTRLLANPEFGSECSSSMRLFVSGSAPLLSETFVEFRSRTGHTILERYGMTETGMNTSNP
;
A
#
# COMPACT_ATOMS: atom_id res chain seq x y z
N GLU A 1 -31.61 -5.43 -3.25
CA GLU A 1 -31.56 -6.16 -1.95
C GLU A 1 -30.60 -5.43 -1.04
N GLN A 2 -31.06 -4.94 0.11
CA GLN A 2 -30.17 -4.42 1.16
C GLN A 2 -29.43 -5.61 1.78
N ALA A 3 -28.12 -5.65 1.62
CA ALA A 3 -27.29 -6.64 2.28
C ALA A 3 -27.38 -6.45 3.79
N ASN A 4 -27.71 -7.50 4.52
CA ASN A 4 -27.66 -7.52 5.99
C ASN A 4 -26.17 -7.43 6.42
N VAL A 5 -25.73 -6.25 6.81
CA VAL A 5 -24.37 -6.04 7.34
C VAL A 5 -24.36 -6.49 8.80
N ALA A 6 -23.46 -7.43 9.12
CA ALA A 6 -23.28 -7.88 10.50
C ALA A 6 -22.82 -6.72 11.39
N GLN A 7 -23.44 -6.61 12.57
CA GLN A 7 -23.04 -5.63 13.57
C GLN A 7 -21.92 -6.23 14.43
N CYS A 8 -20.71 -5.67 14.32
CA CYS A 8 -19.54 -6.10 15.10
C CYS A 8 -19.13 -4.99 16.07
N LYS A 9 -18.63 -5.39 17.26
CA LYS A 9 -18.01 -4.42 18.18
C LYS A 9 -16.57 -4.15 17.73
N GLY A 10 -16.11 -2.92 17.89
CA GLY A 10 -14.77 -2.53 17.48
C GLY A 10 -13.64 -3.37 18.07
N ALA A 11 -13.79 -3.82 19.31
CA ALA A 11 -12.81 -4.67 19.98
C ALA A 11 -12.88 -6.16 19.57
N GLU A 12 -13.88 -6.60 18.79
CA GLU A 12 -13.95 -7.97 18.29
C GLU A 12 -12.85 -8.21 17.25
N MET A 13 -12.37 -9.46 17.20
CA MET A 13 -11.33 -9.86 16.25
C MET A 13 -11.90 -9.83 14.83
N ALA A 14 -11.27 -9.01 13.98
CA ALA A 14 -11.60 -8.90 12.56
C ALA A 14 -10.74 -9.83 11.70
N ALA A 15 -9.48 -10.06 12.11
CA ALA A 15 -8.55 -10.88 11.35
C ALA A 15 -7.54 -11.59 12.24
N LEU A 16 -7.14 -12.79 11.81
CA LEU A 16 -6.04 -13.56 12.38
C LEU A 16 -4.97 -13.77 11.30
N LEU A 17 -3.81 -13.19 11.49
CA LEU A 17 -2.67 -13.33 10.60
C LEU A 17 -1.53 -14.08 11.27
N TYR A 18 -0.77 -14.83 10.50
CA TYR A 18 0.41 -15.52 11.03
C TYR A 18 1.69 -14.83 10.59
N SER A 19 2.54 -14.48 11.55
CA SER A 19 3.91 -14.04 11.29
C SER A 19 4.89 -15.21 11.48
N SER A 20 6.01 -15.20 10.75
CA SER A 20 7.04 -16.24 10.84
C SER A 20 7.69 -16.35 12.21
N GLY A 21 7.56 -15.31 13.07
CA GLY A 21 8.12 -15.25 14.41
C GLY A 21 9.67 -15.36 14.42
N THR A 22 10.33 -14.65 15.31
CA THR A 22 11.78 -14.73 15.51
C THR A 22 12.25 -16.05 16.12
N THR A 23 11.32 -16.85 16.67
CA THR A 23 11.59 -18.11 17.38
C THR A 23 11.31 -19.36 16.54
N GLY A 24 11.04 -19.22 15.23
CA GLY A 24 10.80 -20.33 14.31
C GLY A 24 9.38 -20.94 14.37
N ARG A 25 8.54 -20.56 15.33
CA ARG A 25 7.13 -20.96 15.35
C ARG A 25 6.23 -19.81 14.88
N PRO A 26 5.29 -20.05 13.94
CA PRO A 26 4.35 -19.02 13.53
C PRO A 26 3.55 -18.50 14.72
N LYS A 27 3.41 -17.18 14.82
CA LYS A 27 2.59 -16.53 15.84
C LYS A 27 1.32 -16.00 15.21
N GLY A 28 0.17 -16.34 15.79
CA GLY A 28 -1.12 -15.79 15.39
C GLY A 28 -1.29 -14.38 15.95
N ILE A 29 -1.41 -13.42 15.06
CA ILE A 29 -1.64 -12.00 15.38
C ILE A 29 -3.11 -11.71 15.20
N MET A 30 -3.79 -11.38 16.29
CA MET A 30 -5.19 -10.99 16.29
C MET A 30 -5.31 -9.49 16.08
N LEU A 31 -6.04 -9.08 15.05
CA LEU A 31 -6.33 -7.68 14.75
C LEU A 31 -7.84 -7.45 14.95
N SER A 32 -8.20 -6.44 15.74
CA SER A 32 -9.58 -6.06 15.95
C SER A 32 -10.10 -5.16 14.82
N HIS A 33 -11.42 -4.97 14.75
CA HIS A 33 -12.03 -4.02 13.84
C HIS A 33 -11.50 -2.59 14.09
N ASP A 34 -11.33 -2.19 15.35
CA ASP A 34 -10.79 -0.87 15.69
C ASP A 34 -9.34 -0.72 15.23
N ASN A 35 -8.47 -1.75 15.42
CA ASN A 35 -7.09 -1.67 14.95
C ASN A 35 -7.03 -1.38 13.44
N LEU A 36 -7.84 -2.08 12.65
CA LEU A 36 -7.86 -1.91 11.20
C LEU A 36 -8.43 -0.56 10.79
N ARG A 37 -9.54 -0.14 11.43
CA ARG A 37 -10.22 1.12 11.15
C ARG A 37 -9.34 2.32 11.48
N GLU A 38 -8.80 2.39 12.70
CA GLU A 38 -8.00 3.52 13.16
C GLU A 38 -6.71 3.68 12.36
N ASN A 39 -6.06 2.56 12.00
CA ASN A 39 -4.88 2.62 11.16
C ASN A 39 -5.24 3.13 9.75
N ALA A 40 -6.34 2.65 9.14
CA ALA A 40 -6.78 3.13 7.84
C ALA A 40 -7.18 4.61 7.85
N GLU A 41 -7.93 5.08 8.87
CA GLU A 41 -8.31 6.48 9.05
C GLU A 41 -7.07 7.39 9.16
N THR A 42 -6.10 6.98 9.97
CA THR A 42 -4.84 7.72 10.13
C THR A 42 -4.07 7.83 8.81
N LEU A 43 -3.99 6.73 8.06
CA LEU A 43 -3.28 6.72 6.77
C LEU A 43 -4.01 7.54 5.70
N VAL A 44 -5.33 7.49 5.66
CA VAL A 44 -6.14 8.33 4.77
C VAL A 44 -5.84 9.81 5.02
N GLN A 45 -5.79 10.23 6.29
CA GLN A 45 -5.46 11.61 6.66
C GLN A 45 -3.99 11.95 6.33
N ALA A 46 -3.04 11.11 6.76
CA ALA A 46 -1.61 11.37 6.60
C ALA A 46 -1.17 11.42 5.14
N TRP A 47 -1.77 10.60 4.27
CA TRP A 47 -1.43 10.52 2.86
C TRP A 47 -2.39 11.30 1.96
N GLY A 48 -3.38 11.97 2.53
CA GLY A 48 -4.36 12.76 1.81
C GLY A 48 -5.19 11.94 0.83
N PHE A 49 -5.56 10.69 1.19
CA PHE A 49 -6.43 9.88 0.35
C PHE A 49 -7.83 10.48 0.28
N SER A 50 -8.46 10.36 -0.90
CA SER A 50 -9.80 10.85 -1.15
C SER A 50 -10.55 9.93 -2.13
N ALA A 51 -11.85 10.15 -2.28
CA ALA A 51 -12.68 9.41 -3.22
C ALA A 51 -12.27 9.58 -4.69
N SER A 52 -11.50 10.62 -5.01
CA SER A 52 -10.95 10.85 -6.36
C SER A 52 -9.71 10.02 -6.66
N ASP A 53 -9.14 9.35 -5.65
CA ASP A 53 -7.95 8.54 -5.85
C ASP A 53 -8.24 7.20 -6.51
N ARG A 54 -7.24 6.74 -7.25
CA ARG A 54 -7.23 5.42 -7.86
C ARG A 54 -5.92 4.72 -7.58
N LEU A 55 -5.98 3.70 -6.72
CA LEU A 55 -4.81 2.93 -6.31
C LEU A 55 -4.43 1.90 -7.37
N LEU A 56 -3.19 1.95 -7.86
CA LEU A 56 -2.59 0.83 -8.58
C LEU A 56 -2.16 -0.23 -7.56
N HIS A 57 -2.95 -1.29 -7.43
CA HIS A 57 -2.76 -2.34 -6.43
C HIS A 57 -2.15 -3.60 -7.03
N MET A 58 -0.90 -3.87 -6.68
CA MET A 58 -0.14 -5.05 -7.11
C MET A 58 0.50 -5.81 -5.94
N LEU A 59 0.21 -5.37 -4.70
CA LEU A 59 0.71 -6.02 -3.49
C LEU A 59 -0.07 -7.31 -3.20
N PRO A 60 0.60 -8.34 -2.65
CA PRO A 60 -0.07 -9.57 -2.26
C PRO A 60 -1.02 -9.33 -1.08
N ILE A 61 -2.25 -9.86 -1.21
CA ILE A 61 -3.31 -9.72 -0.20
C ILE A 61 -3.19 -10.68 1.00
N TYR A 62 -2.18 -11.52 1.01
CA TYR A 62 -1.86 -12.36 2.19
C TYR A 62 -0.93 -11.65 3.17
N HIS A 63 -0.56 -10.39 2.91
CA HIS A 63 0.20 -9.51 3.81
C HIS A 63 -0.60 -8.28 4.18
N VAL A 64 -0.38 -7.79 5.42
CA VAL A 64 -1.01 -6.57 5.95
C VAL A 64 -0.90 -5.39 4.99
N HIS A 65 0.25 -5.19 4.36
CA HIS A 65 0.47 -4.10 3.42
C HIS A 65 -0.54 -4.10 2.26
N GLY A 66 -0.73 -5.22 1.62
CA GLY A 66 -1.70 -5.32 0.51
C GLY A 66 -3.14 -5.37 1.01
N LEU A 67 -3.41 -6.18 2.05
CA LEU A 67 -4.78 -6.44 2.49
C LEU A 67 -5.37 -5.27 3.29
N PHE A 68 -4.66 -4.76 4.30
CA PHE A 68 -5.25 -3.79 5.22
C PHE A 68 -4.78 -2.36 4.97
N VAL A 69 -3.55 -2.15 4.51
CA VAL A 69 -3.07 -0.79 4.22
C VAL A 69 -3.62 -0.30 2.88
N GLY A 70 -3.34 -1.01 1.79
CA GLY A 70 -3.80 -0.60 0.47
C GLY A 70 -5.33 -0.60 0.34
N LEU A 71 -5.97 -1.74 0.63
CA LEU A 71 -7.43 -1.85 0.59
C LEU A 71 -8.11 -0.99 1.66
N GLY A 72 -7.53 -0.90 2.87
CA GLY A 72 -8.08 -0.10 3.96
C GLY A 72 -8.24 1.36 3.58
N CYS A 73 -7.21 1.98 3.01
CA CYS A 73 -7.29 3.36 2.53
C CYS A 73 -8.37 3.55 1.46
N VAL A 74 -8.42 2.65 0.47
CA VAL A 74 -9.40 2.74 -0.61
C VAL A 74 -10.85 2.62 -0.11
N LEU A 75 -11.12 1.62 0.73
CA LEU A 75 -12.46 1.38 1.28
C LEU A 75 -12.89 2.51 2.23
N MET A 76 -11.97 3.03 3.05
CA MET A 76 -12.25 4.05 4.04
C MET A 76 -12.69 5.37 3.40
N CYS A 77 -12.08 5.78 2.29
CA CYS A 77 -12.41 7.06 1.65
C CYS A 77 -13.28 6.93 0.39
N GLY A 78 -13.72 5.71 0.04
CA GLY A 78 -14.53 5.48 -1.17
C GLY A 78 -13.77 5.66 -2.48
N ALA A 79 -12.45 5.49 -2.47
CA ALA A 79 -11.60 5.52 -3.65
C ALA A 79 -11.82 4.29 -4.55
N SER A 80 -11.17 4.27 -5.70
CA SER A 80 -11.16 3.13 -6.61
C SER A 80 -9.78 2.48 -6.71
N MET A 81 -9.68 1.32 -7.37
CA MET A 81 -8.39 0.69 -7.61
C MET A 81 -8.33 -0.03 -8.97
N VAL A 82 -7.12 -0.12 -9.51
CA VAL A 82 -6.75 -1.03 -10.59
C VAL A 82 -6.02 -2.20 -9.94
N TRP A 83 -6.65 -3.37 -10.00
CA TRP A 83 -6.15 -4.58 -9.34
C TRP A 83 -5.35 -5.48 -10.29
N HIS A 84 -4.16 -5.86 -9.86
CA HIS A 84 -3.37 -6.92 -10.49
C HIS A 84 -2.99 -7.98 -9.46
N SER A 85 -3.08 -9.24 -9.83
CA SER A 85 -2.77 -10.38 -8.93
C SER A 85 -1.29 -10.47 -8.54
N ARG A 86 -0.41 -9.82 -9.31
CA ARG A 86 1.05 -9.78 -9.09
C ARG A 86 1.66 -8.55 -9.73
N PHE A 87 2.83 -8.17 -9.24
CA PHE A 87 3.61 -7.09 -9.83
C PHE A 87 4.19 -7.48 -11.20
N SER A 88 4.02 -6.57 -12.15
CA SER A 88 4.71 -6.53 -13.43
C SER A 88 5.02 -5.08 -13.75
N ASP A 89 6.27 -4.76 -14.05
CA ASP A 89 6.71 -3.43 -14.43
C ASP A 89 5.98 -2.92 -15.69
N LYS A 90 5.84 -3.74 -16.71
CA LYS A 90 5.09 -3.39 -17.93
C LYS A 90 3.62 -3.08 -17.65
N ALA A 91 2.96 -3.94 -16.84
CA ALA A 91 1.56 -3.71 -16.49
C ALA A 91 1.40 -2.47 -15.58
N ALA A 92 2.37 -2.21 -14.69
CA ALA A 92 2.38 -1.03 -13.84
C ALA A 92 2.51 0.25 -14.68
N ILE A 93 3.47 0.30 -15.59
CA ILE A 93 3.70 1.44 -16.50
C ILE A 93 2.44 1.74 -17.32
N ALA A 94 1.84 0.70 -17.90
CA ALA A 94 0.63 0.85 -18.71
C ALA A 94 -0.58 1.36 -17.90
N ALA A 95 -0.70 0.97 -16.62
CA ALA A 95 -1.82 1.34 -15.77
C ALA A 95 -1.64 2.68 -15.03
N MET A 96 -0.41 3.20 -14.92
CA MET A 96 -0.13 4.42 -14.15
C MET A 96 -0.88 5.65 -14.67
N GLN A 97 -1.12 5.77 -15.96
CA GLN A 97 -1.85 6.92 -16.54
C GLN A 97 -3.29 7.02 -16.03
N ASP A 98 -3.88 5.88 -15.64
CA ASP A 98 -5.23 5.80 -15.10
C ASP A 98 -5.26 5.79 -13.55
N CYS A 99 -4.12 5.93 -12.89
CA CYS A 99 -3.98 5.84 -11.44
C CYS A 99 -3.39 7.11 -10.84
N THR A 100 -3.60 7.30 -9.54
CA THR A 100 -3.06 8.46 -8.79
C THR A 100 -2.13 8.04 -7.67
N VAL A 101 -2.23 6.80 -7.20
CA VAL A 101 -1.45 6.27 -6.08
C VAL A 101 -0.90 4.89 -6.42
N MET A 102 0.34 4.64 -6.03
CA MET A 102 0.91 3.29 -6.04
C MET A 102 1.57 2.98 -4.71
N MET A 103 1.30 1.80 -4.18
CA MET A 103 2.00 1.25 -3.02
C MET A 103 2.83 0.04 -3.45
N GLY A 104 4.06 -0.03 -2.97
CA GLY A 104 4.98 -1.09 -3.35
C GLY A 104 5.98 -1.46 -2.26
N VAL A 105 6.78 -2.44 -2.56
CA VAL A 105 8.01 -2.77 -1.83
C VAL A 105 9.22 -2.25 -2.62
N PRO A 106 10.39 -2.05 -2.00
CA PRO A 106 11.56 -1.49 -2.71
C PRO A 106 11.90 -2.17 -4.03
N THR A 107 11.74 -3.49 -4.11
CA THR A 107 12.00 -4.25 -5.34
C THR A 107 11.06 -3.88 -6.50
N TYR A 108 9.87 -3.34 -6.24
CA TYR A 108 8.99 -2.85 -7.31
C TYR A 108 9.60 -1.62 -7.98
N TYR A 109 10.13 -0.70 -7.18
CA TYR A 109 10.76 0.52 -7.65
C TYR A 109 12.06 0.26 -8.41
N THR A 110 12.91 -0.64 -7.93
CA THR A 110 14.13 -1.03 -8.66
C THR A 110 13.79 -1.70 -10.01
N ARG A 111 12.72 -2.49 -10.08
CA ARG A 111 12.27 -3.11 -11.33
C ARG A 111 11.64 -2.09 -12.29
N LEU A 112 10.90 -1.12 -11.78
CA LEU A 112 10.42 0.00 -12.60
C LEU A 112 11.58 0.79 -13.19
N LEU A 113 12.57 1.14 -12.38
CA LEU A 113 13.78 1.86 -12.83
C LEU A 113 14.61 1.06 -13.83
N ALA A 114 14.62 -0.26 -13.77
CA ALA A 114 15.29 -1.10 -14.76
C ALA A 114 14.58 -1.10 -16.13
N ASN A 115 13.31 -0.67 -16.19
CA ASN A 115 12.56 -0.58 -17.44
C ASN A 115 12.78 0.80 -18.11
N PRO A 116 13.28 0.87 -19.35
CA PRO A 116 13.55 2.13 -20.04
C PRO A 116 12.29 2.96 -20.34
N GLU A 117 11.12 2.32 -20.39
CA GLU A 117 9.83 3.01 -20.62
C GLU A 117 9.29 3.72 -19.38
N PHE A 118 9.88 3.44 -18.20
CA PHE A 118 9.45 4.08 -16.96
C PHE A 118 10.06 5.49 -16.83
N GLY A 119 9.25 6.50 -16.58
CA GLY A 119 9.69 7.88 -16.40
C GLY A 119 8.54 8.85 -16.12
N SER A 120 8.81 10.14 -16.28
CA SER A 120 7.87 11.22 -15.98
C SER A 120 6.60 11.18 -16.84
N GLU A 121 6.70 10.72 -18.07
CA GLU A 121 5.55 10.67 -18.98
C GLU A 121 4.48 9.68 -18.50
N CYS A 122 4.86 8.42 -18.22
CA CYS A 122 3.91 7.40 -17.75
C CYS A 122 3.41 7.65 -16.32
N SER A 123 4.17 8.38 -15.50
CA SER A 123 3.83 8.67 -14.10
C SER A 123 3.19 10.05 -13.87
N SER A 124 2.86 10.79 -14.93
CA SER A 124 2.38 12.17 -14.83
C SER A 124 1.06 12.35 -14.06
N SER A 125 0.17 11.37 -14.09
CA SER A 125 -1.10 11.36 -13.33
C SER A 125 -0.92 10.96 -11.85
N MET A 126 0.22 10.37 -11.52
CA MET A 126 0.49 9.89 -10.18
C MET A 126 0.79 11.06 -9.23
N ARG A 127 0.28 10.98 -8.00
CA ARG A 127 0.56 11.97 -6.95
C ARG A 127 1.32 11.38 -5.76
N LEU A 128 1.21 10.06 -5.54
CA LEU A 128 1.77 9.41 -4.36
C LEU A 128 2.35 8.04 -4.70
N PHE A 129 3.60 7.84 -4.32
CA PHE A 129 4.27 6.56 -4.31
C PHE A 129 4.68 6.22 -2.89
N VAL A 130 4.28 5.05 -2.39
CA VAL A 130 4.57 4.59 -1.02
C VAL A 130 5.41 3.33 -1.06
N SER A 131 6.51 3.30 -0.32
CA SER A 131 7.37 2.14 -0.16
C SER A 131 7.37 1.64 1.29
N GLY A 132 7.44 0.35 1.47
CA GLY A 132 7.60 -0.24 2.80
C GLY A 132 7.82 -1.74 2.78
N SER A 133 7.77 -2.36 3.96
CA SER A 133 8.06 -3.78 4.23
C SER A 133 9.54 -4.16 4.09
N ALA A 134 10.40 -3.27 3.62
CA ALA A 134 11.86 -3.38 3.60
C ALA A 134 12.46 -1.97 3.46
N PRO A 135 13.75 -1.76 3.84
CA PRO A 135 14.41 -0.48 3.64
C PRO A 135 14.54 -0.11 2.16
N LEU A 136 14.25 1.14 1.83
CA LEU A 136 14.48 1.70 0.51
C LEU A 136 15.92 2.23 0.44
N LEU A 137 16.66 1.85 -0.60
CA LEU A 137 18.02 2.35 -0.81
C LEU A 137 17.99 3.82 -1.26
N SER A 138 18.90 4.62 -0.71
CA SER A 138 19.02 6.04 -1.09
C SER A 138 19.24 6.23 -2.60
N GLU A 139 19.98 5.35 -3.22
CA GLU A 139 20.24 5.34 -4.67
C GLU A 139 18.94 5.19 -5.46
N THR A 140 18.07 4.23 -5.06
CA THR A 140 16.76 4.02 -5.66
C THR A 140 15.87 5.26 -5.52
N PHE A 141 15.88 5.88 -4.34
CA PHE A 141 15.10 7.10 -4.10
C PHE A 141 15.57 8.26 -4.99
N VAL A 142 16.89 8.48 -5.07
CA VAL A 142 17.49 9.58 -5.87
C VAL A 142 17.21 9.36 -7.36
N GLU A 143 17.43 8.14 -7.86
CA GLU A 143 17.18 7.80 -9.26
C GLU A 143 15.70 7.95 -9.63
N PHE A 144 14.81 7.44 -8.78
CA PHE A 144 13.37 7.56 -8.98
C PHE A 144 12.93 9.02 -9.10
N ARG A 145 13.37 9.85 -8.16
CA ARG A 145 13.09 11.30 -8.18
C ARG A 145 13.65 11.99 -9.43
N SER A 146 14.86 11.67 -9.79
CA SER A 146 15.49 12.25 -11.00
C SER A 146 14.74 11.90 -12.28
N ARG A 147 14.21 10.68 -12.36
CA ARG A 147 13.60 10.12 -13.56
C ARG A 147 12.12 10.45 -13.70
N THR A 148 11.40 10.58 -12.60
CA THR A 148 9.96 10.81 -12.61
C THR A 148 9.52 12.18 -12.13
N GLY A 149 10.36 12.89 -11.38
CA GLY A 149 10.00 14.11 -10.66
C GLY A 149 9.25 13.85 -9.34
N HIS A 150 8.84 12.61 -9.06
CA HIS A 150 8.15 12.23 -7.83
C HIS A 150 9.12 11.75 -6.75
N THR A 151 8.68 11.81 -5.50
CA THR A 151 9.37 11.19 -4.37
C THR A 151 8.65 9.91 -3.95
N ILE A 152 9.39 8.97 -3.36
CA ILE A 152 8.82 7.79 -2.73
C ILE A 152 8.69 8.08 -1.24
N LEU A 153 7.46 8.06 -0.72
CA LEU A 153 7.20 8.13 0.70
C LEU A 153 7.52 6.78 1.33
N GLU A 154 8.47 6.77 2.27
CA GLU A 154 8.83 5.58 3.01
C GLU A 154 8.04 5.50 4.30
N ARG A 155 7.58 4.30 4.62
CA ARG A 155 6.82 4.02 5.84
C ARG A 155 7.31 2.73 6.50
N TYR A 156 7.17 2.65 7.81
CA TYR A 156 7.46 1.46 8.62
C TYR A 156 6.20 0.96 9.31
N GLY A 157 6.07 -0.36 9.34
CA GLY A 157 5.00 -1.05 10.04
C GLY A 157 5.25 -2.55 10.12
N MET A 158 4.44 -3.24 10.88
CA MET A 158 4.51 -4.68 11.06
C MET A 158 3.12 -5.30 11.23
N THR A 159 3.02 -6.62 11.15
CA THR A 159 1.74 -7.32 11.24
C THR A 159 0.99 -7.00 12.52
N GLU A 160 1.71 -6.88 13.63
CA GLU A 160 1.17 -6.65 14.97
C GLU A 160 0.56 -5.27 15.19
N THR A 161 1.00 -4.28 14.43
CA THR A 161 0.68 -2.86 14.71
C THR A 161 0.10 -2.10 13.53
N GLY A 162 0.07 -2.69 12.35
CA GLY A 162 -0.20 -1.93 11.12
C GLY A 162 0.94 -0.97 10.79
N MET A 163 0.65 0.25 10.37
CA MET A 163 1.64 1.29 10.08
C MET A 163 1.94 2.10 11.34
N ASN A 164 3.22 2.18 11.70
CA ASN A 164 3.70 2.88 12.88
C ASN A 164 4.22 4.27 12.56
N THR A 165 4.96 4.40 11.46
CA THR A 165 5.56 5.66 11.04
C THR A 165 5.46 5.83 9.53
N SER A 166 5.44 7.07 9.09
CA SER A 166 5.49 7.48 7.70
C SER A 166 6.29 8.76 7.59
N ASN A 167 7.10 8.89 6.55
CA ASN A 167 7.69 10.17 6.21
C ASN A 167 6.58 11.14 5.79
N PRO A 168 6.79 12.47 5.98
CA PRO A 168 5.86 13.49 5.55
C PRO A 168 5.75 13.58 4.03
#